data_effabc2a6bf14f2c0a74b3c0db82d08a
#
_entry.id   effabc2a6bf14f2c0a74b3c0db82d08a
#
_cell.length_a   1.000
_cell.length_b   1.000
_cell.length_c   1.000
_cell.angle_alpha   90.00
_cell.angle_beta   90.00
_cell.angle_gamma   90.00
#
_symmetry.space_group_name_H-M   'P 1'
#
loop_
_entity.id
_entity.type
_entity.pdbx_description
1 polymer ?
#
loop_
_entity_poly.entity_id
_entity_poly.type
_entity_poly.pdbx_seq_one_letter_code
_entity_poly.pdbx_strand_id
1 'polypeptide(L)'
;DQNLGRAVSKFIPSEDLIVPYTATDLHSATRITHVINMPMNDIRKLQQVGFYSDVDIESGNMMADEIDDIQEGIDELQGVKPSYDDDDTCKVHEIHTELDIEGFEDMNAEGEETGIKLPYIVTIGNNKVLSIRRNYKENDQLKQRINYFVHYKFLPGLGFYGFGLTHMIGGLSKAATSILRQLIDAGTLSNLPAGFKARGIRIRNDDQPLQPGEFRDMDAPGGSLRDAFVPLPFKEPSQTLLSLLGILVDSGRRFASIADIQVGDGNQNAPVGTTVALLERGTRVMSAIHKRLHASQRIEFEILAKVFGEYLPPAYPYSTANGNQTIKALDFDSRVDVLPVSDPNTFSMSQRVMMAQELLRTVQSNPEIHGPTGIHEAYKRMYSSMGVQNIEQLLPPPPKPQPIDPASENASLIAGMPAQAFQGQDHDSHINS
;
A
#
# COMPACT_ATOMS: atom_id res chain seq x y z
N ASP A 1 5.71 -16.64 9.06
CA ASP A 1 6.39 -16.15 10.28
C ASP A 1 6.54 -17.32 11.26
N GLN A 2 7.79 -17.77 11.45
CA GLN A 2 8.09 -18.93 12.32
C GLN A 2 7.70 -18.70 13.77
N ASN A 3 7.75 -17.46 14.24
CA ASN A 3 7.41 -17.12 15.61
C ASN A 3 5.90 -17.13 15.87
N LEU A 4 5.11 -16.81 14.85
CA LEU A 4 3.66 -16.75 14.95
C LEU A 4 2.98 -18.02 14.43
N GLY A 5 3.72 -18.94 13.79
CA GLY A 5 3.17 -20.17 13.20
C GLY A 5 2.11 -19.91 12.12
N ARG A 6 2.20 -18.78 11.42
CA ARG A 6 1.25 -18.38 10.37
C ARG A 6 1.96 -17.73 9.19
N ALA A 7 1.35 -17.79 8.02
CA ALA A 7 1.79 -17.02 6.86
C ALA A 7 1.51 -15.52 7.08
N VAL A 8 2.42 -14.69 6.63
CA VAL A 8 2.29 -13.23 6.62
C VAL A 8 2.77 -12.68 5.29
N SER A 9 2.17 -11.58 4.87
CA SER A 9 2.63 -10.84 3.69
C SER A 9 3.94 -10.14 4.01
N LYS A 10 4.91 -10.23 3.09
CA LYS A 10 6.20 -9.54 3.17
C LYS A 10 6.26 -8.49 2.07
N PHE A 11 6.62 -7.27 2.42
CA PHE A 11 6.89 -6.23 1.43
C PHE A 11 8.20 -6.53 0.69
N ILE A 12 8.16 -6.43 -0.62
CA ILE A 12 9.33 -6.57 -1.50
C ILE A 12 9.48 -5.26 -2.25
N PRO A 13 10.61 -4.53 -2.08
CA PRO A 13 10.92 -3.37 -2.88
C PRO A 13 10.99 -3.71 -4.37
N SER A 14 10.71 -2.72 -5.23
CA SER A 14 10.73 -2.94 -6.68
C SER A 14 12.11 -3.30 -7.23
N GLU A 15 13.16 -2.86 -6.57
CA GLU A 15 14.57 -3.15 -6.88
C GLU A 15 14.96 -4.61 -6.60
N ASP A 16 14.31 -5.23 -5.60
CA ASP A 16 14.55 -6.63 -5.23
C ASP A 16 13.70 -7.63 -6.02
N LEU A 17 12.83 -7.14 -6.93
CA LEU A 17 12.00 -8.00 -7.76
C LEU A 17 12.36 -7.85 -9.24
N ILE A 18 12.96 -8.88 -9.82
CA ILE A 18 13.42 -8.89 -11.20
C ILE A 18 12.46 -9.73 -12.05
N VAL A 19 11.96 -9.14 -13.12
CA VAL A 19 11.10 -9.80 -14.10
C VAL A 19 11.65 -9.60 -15.52
N PRO A 20 11.29 -10.43 -16.50
CA PRO A 20 11.68 -10.22 -17.90
C PRO A 20 11.18 -8.88 -18.42
N TYR A 21 11.95 -8.24 -19.28
CA TYR A 21 11.62 -6.94 -19.85
C TYR A 21 10.27 -6.91 -20.59
N THR A 22 9.90 -8.04 -21.19
CA THR A 22 8.64 -8.21 -21.93
C THR A 22 7.42 -8.44 -21.05
N ALA A 23 7.60 -8.67 -19.75
CA ALA A 23 6.50 -8.92 -18.84
C ALA A 23 5.71 -7.63 -18.58
N THR A 24 4.38 -7.71 -18.63
CA THR A 24 3.46 -6.61 -18.31
C THR A 24 2.81 -6.78 -16.94
N ASP A 25 2.67 -8.01 -16.49
CA ASP A 25 2.09 -8.39 -15.21
C ASP A 25 2.74 -9.67 -14.65
N LEU A 26 2.36 -10.06 -13.43
CA LEU A 26 2.88 -11.26 -12.78
C LEU A 26 2.45 -12.57 -13.45
N HIS A 27 1.32 -12.58 -14.16
CA HIS A 27 0.83 -13.78 -14.85
C HIS A 27 1.56 -14.00 -16.15
N SER A 28 1.85 -12.94 -16.90
CA SER A 28 2.58 -12.99 -18.17
C SER A 28 4.09 -13.16 -18.00
N ALA A 29 4.62 -12.94 -16.79
CA ALA A 29 6.03 -13.09 -16.49
C ALA A 29 6.42 -14.59 -16.49
N THR A 30 7.27 -14.99 -17.42
CA THR A 30 7.81 -16.35 -17.50
C THR A 30 8.77 -16.68 -16.35
N ARG A 31 9.39 -15.63 -15.78
CA ARG A 31 10.30 -15.74 -14.64
C ARG A 31 10.07 -14.58 -13.69
N ILE A 32 10.04 -14.86 -12.39
CA ILE A 32 10.02 -13.89 -11.33
C ILE A 32 11.17 -14.21 -10.40
N THR A 33 12.07 -13.26 -10.17
CA THR A 33 13.21 -13.46 -9.27
C THR A 33 13.08 -12.47 -8.12
N HIS A 34 13.06 -12.97 -6.90
CA HIS A 34 13.13 -12.21 -5.66
C HIS A 34 14.56 -12.27 -5.13
N VAL A 35 15.17 -11.12 -4.96
CA VAL A 35 16.52 -10.98 -4.40
C VAL A 35 16.40 -10.76 -2.89
N ILE A 36 17.10 -11.55 -2.10
CA ILE A 36 17.03 -11.53 -0.64
C ILE A 36 18.44 -11.43 -0.09
N ASN A 37 18.71 -10.40 0.68
CA ASN A 37 19.95 -10.34 1.47
C ASN A 37 19.73 -11.16 2.74
N MET A 38 20.42 -12.28 2.89
CA MET A 38 20.24 -13.23 3.98
C MET A 38 21.53 -13.39 4.79
N PRO A 39 21.47 -13.27 6.13
CA PRO A 39 22.63 -13.55 6.98
C PRO A 39 23.11 -15.00 6.80
N MET A 40 24.41 -15.22 6.74
CA MET A 40 24.99 -16.57 6.58
C MET A 40 24.55 -17.53 7.68
N ASN A 41 24.34 -17.03 8.89
CA ASN A 41 23.83 -17.85 9.99
C ASN A 41 22.43 -18.41 9.71
N ASP A 42 21.55 -17.64 9.06
CA ASP A 42 20.19 -18.10 8.73
C ASP A 42 20.21 -19.11 7.56
N ILE A 43 21.13 -18.94 6.61
CA ILE A 43 21.36 -19.92 5.56
C ILE A 43 21.81 -21.25 6.18
N ARG A 44 22.78 -21.24 7.10
CA ARG A 44 23.26 -22.43 7.81
C ARG A 44 22.19 -23.13 8.62
N LYS A 45 21.29 -22.35 9.30
CA LYS A 45 20.13 -22.93 10.00
C LYS A 45 19.19 -23.66 9.02
N LEU A 46 18.92 -23.07 7.85
CA LEU A 46 18.06 -23.66 6.83
C LEU A 46 18.73 -24.91 6.20
N GLN A 47 20.04 -24.95 6.07
CA GLN A 47 20.80 -26.13 5.67
C GLN A 47 20.69 -27.26 6.72
N GLN A 48 20.84 -26.94 8.02
CA GLN A 48 20.72 -27.93 9.09
C GLN A 48 19.31 -28.53 9.19
N VAL A 49 18.29 -27.76 8.90
CA VAL A 49 16.89 -28.24 8.87
C VAL A 49 16.59 -29.04 7.60
N GLY A 50 17.51 -29.05 6.61
CA GLY A 50 17.32 -29.73 5.33
C GLY A 50 16.43 -28.97 4.34
N PHE A 51 16.15 -27.71 4.59
CA PHE A 51 15.41 -26.86 3.65
C PHE A 51 16.30 -26.40 2.49
N TYR A 52 17.56 -26.09 2.77
CA TYR A 52 18.62 -25.86 1.78
C TYR A 52 19.58 -27.03 1.73
N SER A 53 20.15 -27.30 0.57
CA SER A 53 21.20 -28.27 0.37
C SER A 53 22.46 -27.86 1.16
N ASP A 54 23.16 -28.84 1.70
CA ASP A 54 24.43 -28.63 2.42
C ASP A 54 25.56 -28.35 1.41
N VAL A 55 25.63 -27.10 0.98
CA VAL A 55 26.60 -26.59 0.02
C VAL A 55 27.40 -25.49 0.73
N ASP A 56 28.71 -25.55 0.59
CA ASP A 56 29.58 -24.50 1.14
C ASP A 56 29.38 -23.17 0.36
N ILE A 57 28.92 -22.14 1.06
CA ILE A 57 28.66 -20.82 0.50
C ILE A 57 29.67 -19.87 1.14
N GLU A 58 30.41 -19.19 0.31
CA GLU A 58 31.26 -18.10 0.76
C GLU A 58 30.40 -16.89 1.04
N SER A 59 30.68 -16.18 2.14
CA SER A 59 30.07 -14.88 2.39
C SER A 59 30.49 -13.93 1.29
N GLY A 60 29.50 -13.35 0.63
CA GLY A 60 29.77 -12.23 -0.24
C GLY A 60 29.87 -10.99 0.64
N ASN A 61 31.08 -10.66 1.12
CA ASN A 61 31.33 -9.30 1.58
C ASN A 61 30.95 -8.38 0.43
N MET A 62 29.86 -7.62 0.57
CA MET A 62 29.58 -6.53 -0.36
C MET A 62 30.77 -5.56 -0.25
N MET A 63 31.71 -5.67 -1.18
CA MET A 63 32.76 -4.68 -1.32
C MET A 63 32.11 -3.33 -1.62
N ALA A 64 32.73 -2.26 -1.16
CA ALA A 64 32.30 -0.88 -1.40
C ALA A 64 31.93 -0.55 -2.85
N ASP A 65 32.50 -1.28 -3.79
CA ASP A 65 32.28 -1.10 -5.22
C ASP A 65 30.94 -1.71 -5.72
N GLU A 66 30.16 -2.39 -4.86
CA GLU A 66 28.88 -3.00 -5.20
C GLU A 66 27.66 -2.20 -4.71
N ILE A 67 27.86 -1.06 -4.04
CA ILE A 67 26.75 -0.16 -3.74
C ILE A 67 26.34 0.47 -5.07
N ASP A 68 25.12 0.19 -5.48
CA ASP A 68 24.55 0.78 -6.68
C ASP A 68 24.59 2.33 -6.56
N ASP A 69 25.11 3.01 -7.57
CA ASP A 69 25.18 4.48 -7.67
C ASP A 69 23.83 5.14 -7.34
N ILE A 70 22.73 4.42 -7.62
CA ILE A 70 21.37 4.86 -7.31
C ILE A 70 21.13 4.86 -5.80
N GLN A 71 21.52 3.80 -5.11
CA GLN A 71 21.36 3.69 -3.66
C GLN A 71 22.24 4.72 -2.95
N GLU A 72 23.49 4.90 -3.38
CA GLU A 72 24.38 5.93 -2.85
C GLU A 72 23.76 7.33 -2.99
N GLY A 73 23.15 7.63 -4.16
CA GLY A 73 22.46 8.89 -4.38
C GLY A 73 21.23 9.09 -3.50
N ILE A 74 20.50 8.01 -3.16
CA ILE A 74 19.37 8.05 -2.24
C ILE A 74 19.86 8.29 -0.81
N ASP A 75 20.89 7.61 -0.39
CA ASP A 75 21.49 7.73 0.95
C ASP A 75 22.05 9.13 1.18
N GLU A 76 22.73 9.71 0.18
CA GLU A 76 23.17 11.11 0.23
C GLU A 76 22.02 12.09 0.39
N LEU A 77 20.90 11.88 -0.34
CA LEU A 77 19.72 12.72 -0.23
C LEU A 77 19.06 12.61 1.15
N GLN A 78 19.16 11.46 1.79
CA GLN A 78 18.66 11.22 3.14
C GLN A 78 19.65 11.70 4.22
N GLY A 79 20.85 12.11 3.83
CA GLY A 79 21.92 12.51 4.75
C GLY A 79 22.56 11.32 5.49
N VAL A 80 22.33 10.12 4.99
CA VAL A 80 22.95 8.88 5.48
C VAL A 80 24.25 8.70 4.69
N LYS A 81 25.36 8.51 5.39
CA LYS A 81 26.58 8.07 4.71
C LYS A 81 26.48 6.57 4.50
N PRO A 82 26.69 6.08 3.27
CA PRO A 82 26.76 4.64 3.06
C PRO A 82 27.80 4.06 4.01
N SER A 83 27.34 3.25 4.94
CA SER A 83 28.21 2.50 5.83
C SER A 83 28.40 1.13 5.22
N TYR A 84 29.64 0.67 5.18
CA TYR A 84 29.93 -0.71 4.84
C TYR A 84 29.29 -1.58 5.91
N ASP A 85 28.39 -2.44 5.48
CA ASP A 85 27.82 -3.46 6.34
C ASP A 85 28.82 -4.61 6.37
N ASP A 86 29.46 -4.78 7.53
CA ASP A 86 30.41 -5.88 7.79
C ASP A 86 29.66 -7.15 8.25
N ASP A 87 28.31 -7.12 8.15
CA ASP A 87 27.47 -8.27 8.43
C ASP A 87 27.68 -9.34 7.35
N ASP A 88 27.93 -10.55 7.83
CA ASP A 88 28.19 -11.74 7.01
C ASP A 88 26.91 -12.16 6.28
N THR A 89 26.58 -11.45 5.19
CA THR A 89 25.37 -11.65 4.39
C THR A 89 25.68 -12.27 3.04
N CYS A 90 24.70 -13.00 2.49
CA CYS A 90 24.74 -13.55 1.13
C CYS A 90 23.51 -13.09 0.36
N LYS A 91 23.70 -12.66 -0.88
CA LYS A 91 22.62 -12.34 -1.80
C LYS A 91 22.05 -13.63 -2.38
N VAL A 92 20.82 -13.95 -1.97
CA VAL A 92 20.10 -15.15 -2.38
C VAL A 92 19.03 -14.76 -3.41
N HIS A 93 18.97 -15.50 -4.51
CA HIS A 93 18.00 -15.31 -5.57
C HIS A 93 16.96 -16.45 -5.51
N GLU A 94 15.72 -16.12 -5.19
CA GLU A 94 14.60 -17.03 -5.28
C GLU A 94 13.91 -16.84 -6.63
N ILE A 95 14.01 -17.82 -7.50
CA ILE A 95 13.62 -17.75 -8.90
C ILE A 95 12.40 -18.64 -9.14
N HIS A 96 11.27 -18.05 -9.46
CA HIS A 96 10.05 -18.74 -9.89
C HIS A 96 10.06 -18.80 -11.41
N THR A 97 10.22 -20.00 -11.98
CA THR A 97 10.37 -20.20 -13.43
C THR A 97 9.89 -21.60 -13.84
N GLU A 98 9.74 -21.80 -15.14
CA GLU A 98 9.41 -23.10 -15.72
C GLU A 98 10.69 -23.75 -16.23
N LEU A 99 10.95 -24.97 -15.78
CA LEU A 99 12.14 -25.74 -16.13
C LEU A 99 11.77 -27.17 -16.54
N ASP A 100 12.59 -27.69 -17.39
CA ASP A 100 12.67 -29.13 -17.68
C ASP A 100 13.89 -29.66 -16.94
N ILE A 101 13.69 -30.53 -15.96
CA ILE A 101 14.73 -31.02 -15.07
C ILE A 101 14.90 -32.53 -15.32
N GLU A 102 16.12 -32.95 -15.65
CA GLU A 102 16.46 -34.36 -15.88
C GLU A 102 16.05 -35.23 -14.69
N GLY A 103 15.25 -36.27 -14.97
CA GLY A 103 14.68 -37.18 -13.98
C GLY A 103 13.39 -36.73 -13.30
N PHE A 104 12.86 -35.53 -13.68
CA PHE A 104 11.60 -34.96 -13.20
C PHE A 104 10.77 -34.39 -14.35
N GLU A 105 10.96 -34.92 -15.55
CA GLU A 105 10.26 -34.52 -16.76
C GLU A 105 8.75 -34.77 -16.62
N ASP A 106 7.97 -34.02 -17.37
CA ASP A 106 6.53 -34.23 -17.47
C ASP A 106 6.28 -35.47 -18.39
N MET A 107 5.53 -36.44 -17.87
CA MET A 107 5.21 -37.69 -18.60
C MET A 107 3.74 -37.70 -18.99
N ASN A 108 3.45 -38.17 -20.19
CA ASN A 108 2.08 -38.45 -20.62
C ASN A 108 1.54 -39.75 -19.98
N ALA A 109 0.28 -40.09 -20.25
CA ALA A 109 -0.35 -41.29 -19.72
C ALA A 109 0.31 -42.60 -20.26
N GLU A 110 1.09 -42.53 -21.32
CA GLU A 110 1.80 -43.61 -21.98
C GLU A 110 3.25 -43.77 -21.48
N GLY A 111 3.70 -42.84 -20.58
CA GLY A 111 5.05 -42.86 -20.01
C GLY A 111 6.12 -42.24 -20.93
N GLU A 112 5.71 -41.47 -21.91
CA GLU A 112 6.62 -40.71 -22.78
C GLU A 112 6.78 -39.27 -22.28
N GLU A 113 7.97 -38.72 -22.46
CA GLU A 113 8.25 -37.32 -22.12
C GLU A 113 7.43 -36.37 -23.00
N THR A 114 6.72 -35.44 -22.37
CA THR A 114 5.90 -34.44 -23.08
C THR A 114 6.72 -33.27 -23.59
N GLY A 115 7.91 -33.02 -23.04
CA GLY A 115 8.74 -31.84 -23.31
C GLY A 115 8.16 -30.55 -22.74
N ILE A 116 7.15 -30.66 -21.86
CA ILE A 116 6.55 -29.51 -21.17
C ILE A 116 7.42 -29.14 -19.98
N LYS A 117 7.77 -27.85 -19.90
CA LYS A 117 8.49 -27.29 -18.75
C LYS A 117 7.54 -27.11 -17.57
N LEU A 118 7.94 -27.62 -16.42
CA LEU A 118 7.15 -27.56 -15.20
C LEU A 118 7.56 -26.36 -14.33
N PRO A 119 6.61 -25.76 -13.58
CA PRO A 119 6.91 -24.65 -12.68
C PRO A 119 7.73 -25.11 -11.45
N TYR A 120 8.87 -24.46 -11.22
CA TYR A 120 9.73 -24.67 -10.07
C TYR A 120 10.10 -23.36 -9.39
N ILE A 121 10.44 -23.44 -8.10
CA ILE A 121 11.10 -22.40 -7.34
C ILE A 121 12.54 -22.85 -7.11
N VAL A 122 13.49 -22.15 -7.71
CA VAL A 122 14.92 -22.42 -7.57
C VAL A 122 15.54 -21.32 -6.72
N THR A 123 16.22 -21.73 -5.66
CA THR A 123 16.95 -20.79 -4.80
C THR A 123 18.45 -20.93 -5.05
N ILE A 124 19.11 -19.82 -5.37
CA ILE A 124 20.52 -19.76 -5.70
C ILE A 124 21.19 -18.76 -4.78
N GLY A 125 22.28 -19.15 -4.14
CA GLY A 125 23.17 -18.29 -3.38
C GLY A 125 24.58 -18.42 -3.88
N ASN A 126 25.26 -17.31 -4.17
CA ASN A 126 26.64 -17.30 -4.66
C ASN A 126 26.93 -18.30 -5.80
N ASN A 127 26.08 -18.30 -6.84
CA ASN A 127 26.11 -19.21 -8.00
C ASN A 127 25.95 -20.71 -7.69
N LYS A 128 25.56 -21.08 -6.48
CA LYS A 128 25.26 -22.45 -6.09
C LYS A 128 23.78 -22.65 -5.83
N VAL A 129 23.23 -23.75 -6.29
CA VAL A 129 21.80 -24.08 -6.07
C VAL A 129 21.62 -24.55 -4.63
N LEU A 130 20.79 -23.82 -3.88
CA LEU A 130 20.45 -24.13 -2.49
C LEU A 130 19.24 -25.03 -2.38
N SER A 131 18.21 -24.80 -3.18
CA SER A 131 17.03 -25.64 -3.22
C SER A 131 16.31 -25.57 -4.56
N ILE A 132 15.62 -26.66 -4.91
CA ILE A 132 14.68 -26.71 -6.02
C ILE A 132 13.38 -27.29 -5.46
N ARG A 133 12.29 -26.54 -5.63
CA ARG A 133 10.97 -26.95 -5.13
C ARG A 133 9.92 -26.86 -6.24
N ARG A 134 8.98 -27.79 -6.24
CA ARG A 134 7.83 -27.75 -7.17
C ARG A 134 6.95 -26.54 -6.84
N ASN A 135 6.47 -25.86 -7.87
CA ASN A 135 5.58 -24.70 -7.76
C ASN A 135 4.23 -24.94 -8.44
N TYR A 136 3.73 -26.17 -8.34
CA TYR A 136 2.41 -26.57 -8.83
C TYR A 136 1.81 -27.64 -7.91
N LYS A 137 0.50 -27.82 -7.97
CA LYS A 137 -0.20 -28.88 -7.22
C LYS A 137 -0.15 -30.18 -8.00
N GLU A 138 0.21 -31.29 -7.36
CA GLU A 138 0.28 -32.62 -8.00
C GLU A 138 -1.06 -33.07 -8.59
N ASN A 139 -2.17 -32.64 -7.98
CA ASN A 139 -3.52 -32.98 -8.44
C ASN A 139 -4.01 -32.08 -9.58
N ASP A 140 -3.26 -31.06 -9.98
CA ASP A 140 -3.62 -30.16 -11.07
C ASP A 140 -3.13 -30.76 -12.40
N GLN A 141 -4.07 -31.13 -13.26
CA GLN A 141 -3.76 -31.70 -14.59
C GLN A 141 -3.00 -30.71 -15.48
N LEU A 142 -3.23 -29.41 -15.31
CA LEU A 142 -2.57 -28.36 -16.08
C LEU A 142 -1.23 -27.94 -15.46
N LYS A 143 -0.92 -28.41 -14.25
CA LYS A 143 0.29 -28.07 -13.50
C LYS A 143 0.59 -26.57 -13.51
N GLN A 144 -0.45 -25.78 -13.26
CA GLN A 144 -0.35 -24.32 -13.28
C GLN A 144 0.55 -23.80 -12.16
N ARG A 145 1.35 -22.80 -12.50
CA ARG A 145 2.22 -22.13 -11.55
C ARG A 145 1.41 -21.49 -10.42
N ILE A 146 1.76 -21.78 -9.17
CA ILE A 146 1.21 -21.11 -7.99
C ILE A 146 1.87 -19.72 -7.90
N ASN A 147 1.03 -18.67 -7.85
CA ASN A 147 1.52 -17.32 -7.71
C ASN A 147 1.46 -16.90 -6.24
N TYR A 148 2.60 -16.48 -5.68
CA TYR A 148 2.73 -15.99 -4.32
C TYR A 148 2.95 -14.46 -4.25
N PHE A 149 2.99 -13.78 -5.39
CA PHE A 149 3.29 -12.36 -5.46
C PHE A 149 2.05 -11.54 -5.81
N VAL A 150 1.95 -10.37 -5.21
CA VAL A 150 0.90 -9.39 -5.51
C VAL A 150 1.55 -8.07 -5.87
N HIS A 151 1.09 -7.46 -6.95
CA HIS A 151 1.63 -6.21 -7.44
C HIS A 151 0.69 -5.04 -7.12
N TYR A 152 1.16 -4.12 -6.30
CA TYR A 152 0.48 -2.88 -5.98
C TYR A 152 1.01 -1.74 -6.86
N LYS A 153 0.19 -1.27 -7.82
CA LYS A 153 0.54 -0.15 -8.70
C LYS A 153 -0.24 1.10 -8.30
N PHE A 154 0.47 2.19 -8.04
CA PHE A 154 -0.18 3.49 -7.83
C PHE A 154 -0.79 3.99 -9.15
N LEU A 155 0.02 4.15 -10.19
CA LEU A 155 -0.42 4.36 -11.56
C LEU A 155 0.22 3.29 -12.46
N PRO A 156 -0.54 2.65 -13.37
CA PRO A 156 0.05 1.70 -14.30
C PRO A 156 0.98 2.42 -15.27
N GLY A 157 2.18 1.86 -15.47
CA GLY A 157 3.10 2.25 -16.51
C GLY A 157 2.83 1.50 -17.81
N LEU A 158 3.68 1.71 -18.82
CA LEU A 158 3.62 1.00 -20.10
C LEU A 158 4.18 -0.43 -20.02
N GLY A 159 4.91 -0.75 -18.94
CA GLY A 159 5.50 -2.05 -18.68
C GLY A 159 5.05 -2.65 -17.35
N PHE A 160 5.91 -3.49 -16.78
CA PHE A 160 5.64 -4.15 -15.51
C PHE A 160 5.53 -3.13 -14.36
N TYR A 161 6.50 -2.23 -14.23
CA TYR A 161 6.54 -1.26 -13.13
C TYR A 161 5.55 -0.12 -13.35
N GLY A 162 4.98 0.35 -12.25
CA GLY A 162 4.09 1.50 -12.23
C GLY A 162 4.82 2.82 -11.94
N PHE A 163 4.10 3.92 -12.05
CA PHE A 163 4.58 5.25 -11.67
C PHE A 163 4.04 5.63 -10.29
N GLY A 164 4.92 6.16 -9.45
CA GLY A 164 4.57 6.76 -8.16
C GLY A 164 4.45 8.28 -8.24
N LEU A 165 4.07 8.90 -7.13
CA LEU A 165 3.99 10.36 -7.02
C LEU A 165 5.32 11.05 -7.33
N THR A 166 6.44 10.46 -6.93
CA THR A 166 7.78 11.00 -7.19
C THR A 166 8.04 11.19 -8.69
N HIS A 167 7.60 10.24 -9.52
CA HIS A 167 7.72 10.36 -10.97
C HIS A 167 6.91 11.53 -11.54
N MET A 168 5.76 11.82 -10.92
CA MET A 168 4.85 12.88 -11.40
C MET A 168 5.30 14.27 -10.97
N ILE A 169 5.74 14.43 -9.72
CA ILE A 169 6.02 15.75 -9.15
C ILE A 169 7.51 16.00 -8.89
N GLY A 170 8.37 15.01 -9.03
CA GLY A 170 9.80 15.12 -8.70
C GLY A 170 10.50 16.22 -9.50
N GLY A 171 10.21 16.34 -10.80
CA GLY A 171 10.73 17.42 -11.65
C GLY A 171 10.29 18.81 -11.19
N LEU A 172 9.02 18.96 -10.80
CA LEU A 172 8.49 20.22 -10.27
C LEU A 172 9.11 20.56 -8.91
N SER A 173 9.26 19.58 -8.03
CA SER A 173 9.91 19.74 -6.72
C SER A 173 11.37 20.16 -6.86
N LYS A 174 12.13 19.53 -7.77
CA LYS A 174 13.52 19.91 -8.07
C LYS A 174 13.61 21.35 -8.61
N ALA A 175 12.72 21.74 -9.52
CA ALA A 175 12.66 23.09 -10.05
C ALA A 175 12.31 24.11 -8.95
N ALA A 176 11.30 23.83 -8.10
CA ALA A 176 10.91 24.71 -6.98
C ALA A 176 12.07 24.88 -5.99
N THR A 177 12.76 23.80 -5.63
CA THR A 177 13.95 23.85 -4.75
C THR A 177 15.07 24.70 -5.35
N SER A 178 15.33 24.57 -6.66
CA SER A 178 16.34 25.37 -7.34
C SER A 178 15.99 26.85 -7.34
N ILE A 179 14.74 27.22 -7.61
CA ILE A 179 14.27 28.60 -7.56
C ILE A 179 14.36 29.17 -6.15
N LEU A 180 13.95 28.39 -5.14
CA LEU A 180 14.04 28.81 -3.74
C LEU A 180 15.49 29.09 -3.33
N ARG A 181 16.44 28.23 -3.72
CA ARG A 181 17.87 28.46 -3.48
C ARG A 181 18.33 29.77 -4.14
N GLN A 182 17.98 30.00 -5.40
CA GLN A 182 18.34 31.25 -6.10
C GLN A 182 17.76 32.51 -5.43
N LEU A 183 16.52 32.42 -4.91
CA LEU A 183 15.91 33.54 -4.18
C LEU A 183 16.63 33.82 -2.84
N ILE A 184 17.00 32.74 -2.12
CA ILE A 184 17.76 32.85 -0.86
C ILE A 184 19.15 33.42 -1.13
N ASP A 185 19.86 32.95 -2.16
CA ASP A 185 21.19 33.43 -2.53
C ASP A 185 21.15 34.92 -2.93
N ALA A 186 20.18 35.28 -3.78
CA ALA A 186 19.98 36.68 -4.18
C ALA A 186 19.66 37.59 -2.98
N GLY A 187 18.81 37.11 -2.06
CA GLY A 187 18.48 37.83 -0.81
C GLY A 187 19.71 37.97 0.10
N THR A 188 20.51 36.94 0.22
CA THR A 188 21.74 36.99 1.02
C THR A 188 22.74 37.96 0.45
N LEU A 189 22.99 37.92 -0.88
CA LEU A 189 23.90 38.86 -1.55
C LEU A 189 23.39 40.30 -1.53
N SER A 190 22.09 40.52 -1.61
CA SER A 190 21.48 41.82 -1.51
C SER A 190 21.59 42.43 -0.11
N ASN A 191 21.40 41.61 0.93
CA ASN A 191 21.47 42.02 2.33
C ASN A 191 22.91 42.16 2.87
N LEU A 192 23.84 41.43 2.30
CA LEU A 192 25.28 41.45 2.63
C LEU A 192 26.07 41.89 1.41
N PRO A 193 26.00 43.19 1.04
CA PRO A 193 26.62 43.69 -0.17
C PRO A 193 28.15 43.55 -0.08
N ALA A 194 28.74 42.89 -1.07
CA ALA A 194 30.18 42.83 -1.26
C ALA A 194 30.62 43.93 -2.25
N GLY A 195 31.86 44.30 -2.21
CA GLY A 195 32.41 45.32 -3.09
C GLY A 195 33.92 45.20 -3.21
N PHE A 196 34.48 46.02 -4.10
CA PHE A 196 35.91 46.18 -4.24
C PHE A 196 36.40 47.41 -3.51
N LYS A 197 37.52 47.31 -2.78
CA LYS A 197 38.23 48.47 -2.24
C LYS A 197 39.47 48.74 -3.05
N ALA A 198 39.76 50.01 -3.26
CA ALA A 198 40.98 50.42 -3.98
C ALA A 198 42.22 50.02 -3.22
N ARG A 199 43.30 49.67 -3.95
CA ARG A 199 44.53 49.22 -3.36
C ARG A 199 45.19 50.41 -2.65
N GLY A 200 45.60 50.22 -1.37
CA GLY A 200 46.26 51.23 -0.55
C GLY A 200 45.41 51.84 0.56
N ILE A 201 44.12 51.50 0.61
CA ILE A 201 43.24 51.88 1.75
C ILE A 201 43.55 50.96 2.94
N ARG A 202 43.82 51.53 4.08
CA ARG A 202 43.98 50.85 5.34
C ARG A 202 42.72 51.06 6.20
N ILE A 203 42.11 50.00 6.59
CA ILE A 203 41.00 49.97 7.53
C ILE A 203 41.53 49.41 8.84
N ARG A 204 41.25 50.08 9.93
CA ARG A 204 41.63 49.56 11.27
C ARG A 204 40.79 48.37 11.59
N ASN A 205 41.44 47.26 11.96
CA ASN A 205 40.81 45.96 12.25
C ASN A 205 40.06 45.34 11.05
N ASP A 206 40.64 45.36 9.82
CA ASP A 206 40.07 44.80 8.59
C ASP A 206 39.82 43.29 8.67
N ASP A 207 40.43 42.58 9.61
CA ASP A 207 40.30 41.13 9.82
C ASP A 207 39.05 40.71 10.62
N GLN A 208 38.31 41.67 11.17
CA GLN A 208 37.11 41.40 11.96
C GLN A 208 35.86 41.89 11.25
N PRO A 209 34.73 41.14 11.29
CA PRO A 209 33.45 41.58 10.76
C PRO A 209 32.96 42.85 11.52
N LEU A 210 32.34 43.78 10.80
CA LEU A 210 31.71 44.98 11.35
C LEU A 210 30.52 44.58 12.22
N GLN A 211 30.46 45.15 13.44
CA GLN A 211 29.30 45.02 14.32
C GLN A 211 28.21 46.04 13.93
N PRO A 212 26.93 45.72 14.11
CA PRO A 212 25.87 46.70 13.88
C PRO A 212 26.07 47.96 14.74
N GLY A 213 26.18 49.14 14.06
CA GLY A 213 26.41 50.45 14.72
C GLY A 213 27.87 50.78 14.95
N GLU A 214 28.84 49.97 14.50
CA GLU A 214 30.27 50.25 14.63
C GLU A 214 30.76 51.17 13.49
N PHE A 215 31.57 52.18 13.85
CA PHE A 215 32.29 53.04 12.92
C PHE A 215 33.78 52.76 13.02
N ARG A 216 34.44 52.55 11.88
CA ARG A 216 35.89 52.29 11.81
C ARG A 216 36.61 53.37 11.10
N ASP A 217 37.78 53.73 11.63
CA ASP A 217 38.70 54.71 11.03
C ASP A 217 39.32 54.11 9.75
N MET A 218 39.38 54.92 8.70
CA MET A 218 39.98 54.56 7.42
C MET A 218 40.97 55.64 6.98
N ASP A 219 42.14 55.20 6.57
CA ASP A 219 43.16 56.04 5.93
C ASP A 219 43.01 55.92 4.39
N ALA A 220 42.60 56.99 3.75
CA ALA A 220 42.51 57.06 2.27
C ALA A 220 43.50 58.11 1.76
N PRO A 221 44.73 57.76 1.37
CA PRO A 221 45.70 58.74 0.87
C PRO A 221 45.26 59.21 -0.52
N GLY A 222 44.80 60.45 -0.59
CA GLY A 222 44.74 61.24 -1.84
C GLY A 222 43.50 61.09 -2.71
N GLY A 223 42.37 60.60 -2.20
CA GLY A 223 41.14 60.42 -3.00
C GLY A 223 39.84 60.60 -2.23
N SER A 224 38.72 60.80 -2.95
CA SER A 224 37.39 60.75 -2.39
C SER A 224 37.10 59.35 -1.85
N LEU A 225 36.69 59.20 -0.62
CA LEU A 225 36.28 57.93 -0.01
C LEU A 225 35.19 57.22 -0.83
N ARG A 226 34.42 57.99 -1.60
CA ARG A 226 33.34 57.46 -2.45
C ARG A 226 33.85 56.68 -3.65
N ASP A 227 35.03 57.09 -4.21
CA ASP A 227 35.65 56.43 -5.36
C ASP A 227 36.54 55.25 -4.95
N ALA A 228 36.77 55.14 -3.65
CA ALA A 228 37.61 54.13 -3.06
C ALA A 228 36.93 52.78 -2.85
N PHE A 229 35.60 52.76 -2.82
CA PHE A 229 34.76 51.58 -2.69
C PHE A 229 33.80 51.47 -3.86
N VAL A 230 33.81 50.37 -4.55
CA VAL A 230 32.89 50.05 -5.63
C VAL A 230 32.00 48.88 -5.13
N PRO A 231 30.78 49.15 -4.66
CA PRO A 231 29.86 48.08 -4.33
C PRO A 231 29.47 47.31 -5.58
N LEU A 232 29.45 45.99 -5.49
CA LEU A 232 28.94 45.14 -6.58
C LEU A 232 27.42 45.36 -6.70
N PRO A 233 26.89 45.55 -7.92
CA PRO A 233 25.48 45.82 -8.15
C PRO A 233 24.69 44.51 -8.03
N PHE A 234 24.51 44.00 -6.82
CA PHE A 234 23.63 42.84 -6.60
C PHE A 234 22.17 43.29 -6.78
N LYS A 235 21.45 42.47 -7.58
CA LYS A 235 20.01 42.70 -7.78
C LYS A 235 19.22 42.11 -6.61
N GLU A 236 18.14 42.78 -6.25
CA GLU A 236 17.16 42.23 -5.30
C GLU A 236 16.57 40.94 -5.81
N PRO A 237 16.06 40.07 -4.92
CA PRO A 237 15.37 38.82 -5.31
C PRO A 237 14.28 39.12 -6.34
N SER A 238 14.29 38.36 -7.44
CA SER A 238 13.36 38.57 -8.54
C SER A 238 11.93 38.22 -8.19
N GLN A 239 11.01 39.19 -8.28
CA GLN A 239 9.57 38.99 -8.12
C GLN A 239 9.02 37.97 -9.14
N THR A 240 9.62 37.89 -10.32
CA THR A 240 9.25 36.92 -11.35
C THR A 240 9.56 35.48 -10.89
N LEU A 241 10.72 35.27 -10.26
CA LEU A 241 11.07 33.95 -9.70
C LEU A 241 10.13 33.57 -8.57
N LEU A 242 9.74 34.49 -7.71
CA LEU A 242 8.76 34.24 -6.65
C LEU A 242 7.40 33.85 -7.23
N SER A 243 6.94 34.56 -8.27
CA SER A 243 5.69 34.23 -8.97
C SER A 243 5.77 32.86 -9.66
N LEU A 244 6.91 32.54 -10.25
CA LEU A 244 7.15 31.22 -10.88
C LEU A 244 7.13 30.10 -9.83
N LEU A 245 7.71 30.32 -8.64
CA LEU A 245 7.64 29.39 -7.53
C LEU A 245 6.18 29.10 -7.13
N GLY A 246 5.34 30.13 -7.04
CA GLY A 246 3.91 29.99 -6.78
C GLY A 246 3.22 29.10 -7.83
N ILE A 247 3.46 29.37 -9.11
CA ILE A 247 2.90 28.58 -10.22
C ILE A 247 3.35 27.12 -10.16
N LEU A 248 4.63 26.85 -9.83
CA LEU A 248 5.16 25.49 -9.70
C LEU A 248 4.52 24.74 -8.54
N VAL A 249 4.34 25.41 -7.39
CA VAL A 249 3.67 24.83 -6.21
C VAL A 249 2.22 24.48 -6.55
N ASP A 250 1.47 25.40 -7.17
CA ASP A 250 0.08 25.16 -7.58
C ASP A 250 -0.03 24.04 -8.63
N SER A 251 0.90 23.99 -9.57
CA SER A 251 0.97 22.91 -10.56
C SER A 251 1.25 21.58 -9.86
N GLY A 252 2.19 21.52 -8.93
CA GLY A 252 2.50 20.34 -8.14
C GLY A 252 1.30 19.83 -7.34
N ARG A 253 0.56 20.72 -6.69
CA ARG A 253 -0.68 20.38 -5.97
C ARG A 253 -1.73 19.76 -6.90
N ARG A 254 -1.93 20.34 -8.08
CA ARG A 254 -2.87 19.82 -9.10
C ARG A 254 -2.45 18.45 -9.61
N PHE A 255 -1.17 18.24 -9.90
CA PHE A 255 -0.65 16.94 -10.36
C PHE A 255 -0.75 15.86 -9.28
N ALA A 256 -0.48 16.20 -8.03
CA ALA A 256 -0.63 15.28 -6.92
C ALA A 256 -2.11 14.97 -6.59
N SER A 257 -3.05 15.66 -7.26
CA SER A 257 -4.49 15.57 -6.96
C SER A 257 -4.81 15.81 -5.48
N ILE A 258 -3.89 16.51 -4.79
CA ILE A 258 -4.16 17.07 -3.48
C ILE A 258 -5.05 18.27 -3.76
N ALA A 259 -6.35 18.02 -3.96
CA ALA A 259 -7.30 19.10 -3.90
C ALA A 259 -7.10 19.75 -2.52
N ASP A 260 -6.97 21.07 -2.49
CA ASP A 260 -7.14 21.84 -1.27
C ASP A 260 -8.58 21.64 -0.77
N ILE A 261 -8.82 20.45 -0.25
CA ILE A 261 -9.91 20.24 0.68
C ILE A 261 -9.37 20.84 1.96
N GLN A 262 -9.33 22.16 1.99
CA GLN A 262 -9.15 22.91 3.21
C GLN A 262 -10.36 22.59 4.07
N VAL A 263 -10.21 21.53 4.86
CA VAL A 263 -11.08 21.26 5.98
C VAL A 263 -10.83 22.41 6.96
N GLY A 264 -11.53 23.50 6.79
CA GLY A 264 -11.40 24.68 7.63
C GLY A 264 -11.68 26.02 6.95
N ASP A 265 -11.38 26.18 5.67
CA ASP A 265 -11.63 27.42 4.92
C ASP A 265 -12.88 27.32 4.00
N GLY A 266 -13.60 26.21 4.06
CA GLY A 266 -14.90 26.05 3.44
C GLY A 266 -15.88 27.02 4.09
N ASN A 267 -16.55 27.79 3.26
CA ASN A 267 -17.63 28.70 3.63
C ASN A 267 -18.56 28.01 4.64
N GLN A 268 -18.49 28.35 5.92
CA GLN A 268 -19.25 27.71 7.01
C GLN A 268 -20.77 27.73 6.77
N ASN A 269 -21.23 28.50 5.79
CA ASN A 269 -22.61 28.64 5.37
C ASN A 269 -22.96 27.84 4.10
N ALA A 270 -22.05 27.03 3.56
CA ALA A 270 -22.39 26.22 2.37
C ALA A 270 -23.36 25.09 2.76
N PRO A 271 -24.42 24.85 1.97
CA PRO A 271 -25.30 23.71 2.19
C PRO A 271 -24.51 22.39 2.23
N VAL A 272 -24.85 21.51 3.17
CA VAL A 272 -24.15 20.23 3.36
C VAL A 272 -24.01 19.43 2.05
N GLY A 273 -25.05 19.45 1.22
CA GLY A 273 -25.04 18.80 -0.10
C GLY A 273 -23.98 19.33 -1.06
N THR A 274 -23.72 20.65 -1.05
CA THR A 274 -22.69 21.28 -1.89
C THR A 274 -21.29 20.87 -1.44
N THR A 275 -21.05 20.86 -0.13
CA THR A 275 -19.78 20.43 0.45
C THR A 275 -19.51 18.95 0.14
N VAL A 276 -20.51 18.10 0.25
CA VAL A 276 -20.41 16.68 -0.10
C VAL A 276 -20.09 16.48 -1.59
N ALA A 277 -20.77 17.21 -2.49
CA ALA A 277 -20.53 17.12 -3.93
C ALA A 277 -19.12 17.62 -4.33
N LEU A 278 -18.60 18.65 -3.65
CA LEU A 278 -17.23 19.16 -3.86
C LEU A 278 -16.18 18.14 -3.36
N LEU A 279 -16.42 17.52 -2.21
CA LEU A 279 -15.57 16.45 -1.67
C LEU A 279 -15.56 15.24 -2.62
N GLU A 280 -16.72 14.81 -3.12
CA GLU A 280 -16.84 13.72 -4.06
C GLU A 280 -16.08 14.00 -5.36
N ARG A 281 -16.16 15.20 -5.89
CA ARG A 281 -15.41 15.61 -7.08
C ARG A 281 -13.90 15.63 -6.84
N GLY A 282 -13.46 16.14 -5.70
CA GLY A 282 -12.03 16.18 -5.34
C GLY A 282 -11.42 14.79 -5.14
N THR A 283 -12.21 13.84 -4.66
CA THR A 283 -11.72 12.48 -4.37
C THR A 283 -11.74 11.50 -5.56
N ARG A 284 -12.28 11.90 -6.73
CA ARG A 284 -12.43 11.00 -7.88
C ARG A 284 -11.14 10.35 -8.34
N VAL A 285 -10.05 11.11 -8.45
CA VAL A 285 -8.74 10.58 -8.89
C VAL A 285 -8.18 9.62 -7.84
N MET A 286 -8.25 10.01 -6.56
CA MET A 286 -7.83 9.16 -5.45
C MET A 286 -8.70 7.91 -5.31
N SER A 287 -9.99 8.00 -5.59
CA SER A 287 -10.90 6.85 -5.65
C SER A 287 -10.47 5.83 -6.72
N ALA A 288 -10.01 6.27 -7.89
CA ALA A 288 -9.51 5.38 -8.94
C ALA A 288 -8.22 4.65 -8.53
N ILE A 289 -7.31 5.34 -7.83
CA ILE A 289 -6.09 4.74 -7.27
C ILE A 289 -6.47 3.76 -6.16
N HIS A 290 -7.35 4.16 -5.25
CA HIS A 290 -7.84 3.31 -4.16
C HIS A 290 -8.50 2.02 -4.70
N LYS A 291 -9.32 2.11 -5.77
CA LYS A 291 -9.91 0.92 -6.40
C LYS A 291 -8.87 -0.07 -6.91
N ARG A 292 -7.75 0.41 -7.49
CA ARG A 292 -6.66 -0.47 -7.93
C ARG A 292 -5.96 -1.13 -6.76
N LEU A 293 -5.63 -0.36 -5.72
CA LEU A 293 -5.01 -0.91 -4.51
C LEU A 293 -5.93 -1.93 -3.83
N HIS A 294 -7.22 -1.64 -3.76
CA HIS A 294 -8.24 -2.56 -3.23
C HIS A 294 -8.34 -3.85 -4.05
N ALA A 295 -8.26 -3.77 -5.38
CA ALA A 295 -8.23 -4.96 -6.23
C ALA A 295 -6.97 -5.80 -5.99
N SER A 296 -5.80 -5.19 -5.81
CA SER A 296 -4.56 -5.89 -5.45
C SER A 296 -4.66 -6.52 -4.06
N GLN A 297 -5.23 -5.81 -3.09
CA GLN A 297 -5.45 -6.32 -1.73
C GLN A 297 -6.42 -7.53 -1.71
N ARG A 298 -7.42 -7.53 -2.59
CA ARG A 298 -8.29 -8.71 -2.77
C ARG A 298 -7.48 -9.93 -3.18
N ILE A 299 -6.59 -9.79 -4.17
CA ILE A 299 -5.72 -10.88 -4.65
C ILE A 299 -4.80 -11.35 -3.50
N GLU A 300 -4.26 -10.43 -2.71
CA GLU A 300 -3.44 -10.76 -1.53
C GLU A 300 -4.22 -11.62 -0.54
N PHE A 301 -5.43 -11.24 -0.20
CA PHE A 301 -6.27 -11.99 0.73
C PHE A 301 -6.69 -13.35 0.16
N GLU A 302 -6.95 -13.46 -1.13
CA GLU A 302 -7.22 -14.74 -1.79
C GLU A 302 -6.01 -15.68 -1.72
N ILE A 303 -4.79 -15.17 -1.93
CA ILE A 303 -3.55 -15.94 -1.79
C ILE A 303 -3.34 -16.36 -0.33
N LEU A 304 -3.49 -15.43 0.62
CA LEU A 304 -3.36 -15.73 2.05
C LEU A 304 -4.38 -16.78 2.50
N ALA A 305 -5.62 -16.70 2.04
CA ALA A 305 -6.65 -17.69 2.37
C ALA A 305 -6.26 -19.09 1.87
N LYS A 306 -5.73 -19.19 0.63
CA LYS A 306 -5.23 -20.47 0.08
C LYS A 306 -4.07 -21.02 0.92
N VAL A 307 -3.11 -20.16 1.27
CA VAL A 307 -1.96 -20.55 2.10
C VAL A 307 -2.38 -20.96 3.51
N PHE A 308 -3.35 -20.27 4.11
CA PHE A 308 -3.89 -20.67 5.41
C PHE A 308 -4.62 -22.00 5.37
N GLY A 309 -5.38 -22.28 4.31
CA GLY A 309 -6.02 -23.58 4.13
C GLY A 309 -5.03 -24.74 4.03
N GLU A 310 -3.83 -24.47 3.51
CA GLU A 310 -2.81 -25.50 3.26
C GLU A 310 -1.81 -25.66 4.43
N TYR A 311 -1.41 -24.57 5.08
CA TYR A 311 -0.29 -24.56 6.04
C TYR A 311 -0.67 -24.14 7.48
N LEU A 312 -1.90 -23.67 7.71
CA LEU A 312 -2.31 -23.29 9.08
C LEU A 312 -2.45 -24.54 9.94
N PRO A 313 -2.06 -24.51 11.24
CA PRO A 313 -2.38 -25.57 12.18
C PRO A 313 -3.89 -25.86 12.19
N PRO A 314 -4.30 -27.12 12.47
CA PRO A 314 -5.73 -27.50 12.47
C PRO A 314 -6.64 -26.60 13.31
N ALA A 315 -6.09 -26.01 14.35
CA ALA A 315 -6.77 -25.03 15.20
C ALA A 315 -5.79 -23.90 15.57
N TYR A 316 -6.06 -22.69 15.08
CA TYR A 316 -5.25 -21.51 15.36
C TYR A 316 -6.03 -20.57 16.31
N PRO A 317 -5.52 -20.30 17.52
CA PRO A 317 -6.16 -19.37 18.44
C PRO A 317 -5.95 -17.93 17.99
N TYR A 318 -7.00 -17.13 18.01
CA TYR A 318 -6.90 -15.69 17.79
C TYR A 318 -7.81 -14.92 18.75
N SER A 319 -7.39 -13.72 19.10
CA SER A 319 -8.11 -12.87 20.03
C SER A 319 -8.89 -11.81 19.27
N THR A 320 -10.17 -11.70 19.57
CA THR A 320 -11.06 -10.66 19.05
C THR A 320 -11.62 -9.82 20.20
N ALA A 321 -12.26 -8.70 19.86
CA ALA A 321 -12.97 -7.87 20.83
C ALA A 321 -14.06 -8.65 21.61
N ASN A 322 -14.57 -9.76 21.05
CA ASN A 322 -15.59 -10.62 21.64
C ASN A 322 -15.00 -11.82 22.41
N GLY A 323 -13.67 -11.85 22.61
CA GLY A 323 -12.97 -12.93 23.31
C GLY A 323 -12.11 -13.79 22.39
N ASN A 324 -11.53 -14.84 22.97
CA ASN A 324 -10.68 -15.76 22.23
C ASN A 324 -11.54 -16.68 21.36
N GLN A 325 -11.21 -16.74 20.09
CA GLN A 325 -11.81 -17.63 19.09
C GLN A 325 -10.75 -18.57 18.51
N THR A 326 -11.17 -19.58 17.80
CA THR A 326 -10.28 -20.52 17.12
C THR A 326 -10.66 -20.60 15.66
N ILE A 327 -9.71 -20.33 14.79
CA ILE A 327 -9.83 -20.53 13.33
C ILE A 327 -9.33 -21.93 13.01
N LYS A 328 -10.05 -22.63 12.15
CA LYS A 328 -9.65 -23.96 11.64
C LYS A 328 -9.13 -23.80 10.21
N ALA A 329 -8.12 -24.59 9.85
CA ALA A 329 -7.64 -24.63 8.47
C ALA A 329 -8.77 -24.98 7.48
N LEU A 330 -9.73 -25.79 7.88
CA LEU A 330 -10.91 -26.14 7.08
C LEU A 330 -11.86 -24.97 6.78
N ASP A 331 -11.75 -23.85 7.53
CA ASP A 331 -12.56 -22.65 7.28
C ASP A 331 -12.08 -21.93 5.98
N PHE A 332 -10.87 -22.26 5.50
CA PHE A 332 -10.24 -21.73 4.28
C PHE A 332 -10.30 -22.73 3.13
N ASP A 333 -11.47 -23.19 2.77
CA ASP A 333 -11.66 -24.24 1.72
C ASP A 333 -11.64 -23.72 0.28
N SER A 334 -11.31 -22.45 0.05
CA SER A 334 -11.24 -21.79 -1.24
C SER A 334 -12.55 -21.71 -2.03
N ARG A 335 -13.70 -22.03 -1.42
CA ARG A 335 -15.03 -21.92 -2.04
C ARG A 335 -15.66 -20.54 -1.84
N VAL A 336 -15.09 -19.71 -0.98
CA VAL A 336 -15.62 -18.39 -0.63
C VAL A 336 -14.65 -17.33 -1.13
N ASP A 337 -15.18 -16.35 -1.86
CA ASP A 337 -14.44 -15.16 -2.24
C ASP A 337 -14.12 -14.31 -1.01
N VAL A 338 -12.86 -13.92 -0.86
CA VAL A 338 -12.41 -13.01 0.19
C VAL A 338 -12.39 -11.61 -0.35
N LEU A 339 -13.22 -10.74 0.22
CA LEU A 339 -13.26 -9.33 -0.17
C LEU A 339 -12.74 -8.45 0.96
N PRO A 340 -11.86 -7.47 0.69
CA PRO A 340 -11.47 -6.48 1.68
C PRO A 340 -12.69 -5.70 2.17
N VAL A 341 -12.75 -5.41 3.48
CA VAL A 341 -13.86 -4.65 4.07
C VAL A 341 -13.86 -3.18 3.65
N SER A 342 -12.70 -2.66 3.26
CA SER A 342 -12.51 -1.29 2.77
C SER A 342 -13.03 -1.16 1.34
N ASP A 343 -14.31 -0.89 1.16
CA ASP A 343 -14.87 -0.60 -0.17
C ASP A 343 -14.47 0.82 -0.61
N PRO A 344 -13.76 0.98 -1.74
CA PRO A 344 -13.40 2.29 -2.29
C PRO A 344 -14.61 3.14 -2.73
N ASN A 345 -15.78 2.55 -2.83
CA ASN A 345 -17.03 3.29 -3.07
C ASN A 345 -17.70 3.74 -1.77
N THR A 346 -17.20 3.31 -0.62
CA THR A 346 -17.78 3.70 0.68
C THR A 346 -17.33 5.11 1.03
N PHE A 347 -18.31 5.96 1.07
CA PHE A 347 -18.23 7.36 1.47
C PHE A 347 -17.71 7.52 2.91
N SER A 348 -17.46 8.76 3.31
CA SER A 348 -17.09 9.10 4.69
C SER A 348 -18.05 8.47 5.71
N MET A 349 -17.59 8.26 6.93
CA MET A 349 -18.42 7.72 8.03
C MET A 349 -19.75 8.47 8.16
N SER A 350 -19.73 9.80 8.00
CA SER A 350 -20.93 10.65 8.04
C SER A 350 -21.94 10.30 6.94
N GLN A 351 -21.48 9.99 5.73
CA GLN A 351 -22.35 9.59 4.62
C GLN A 351 -22.94 8.21 4.83
N ARG A 352 -22.13 7.26 5.34
CA ARG A 352 -22.63 5.93 5.70
C ARG A 352 -23.73 5.99 6.73
N VAL A 353 -23.55 6.83 7.75
CA VAL A 353 -24.56 7.06 8.78
C VAL A 353 -25.83 7.67 8.18
N MET A 354 -25.71 8.69 7.33
CA MET A 354 -26.87 9.29 6.65
C MET A 354 -27.62 8.29 5.77
N MET A 355 -26.91 7.51 4.96
CA MET A 355 -27.52 6.46 4.12
C MET A 355 -28.21 5.39 4.96
N ALA A 356 -27.59 4.96 6.06
CA ALA A 356 -28.17 3.97 6.96
C ALA A 356 -29.40 4.53 7.69
N GLN A 357 -29.41 5.82 8.07
CA GLN A 357 -30.57 6.50 8.63
C GLN A 357 -31.73 6.57 7.63
N GLU A 358 -31.45 6.93 6.38
CA GLU A 358 -32.47 7.02 5.33
C GLU A 358 -33.03 5.62 5.00
N LEU A 359 -32.15 4.60 4.94
CA LEU A 359 -32.57 3.21 4.80
C LEU A 359 -33.51 2.80 5.95
N LEU A 360 -33.12 3.09 7.19
CA LEU A 360 -33.92 2.76 8.37
C LEU A 360 -35.29 3.47 8.30
N ARG A 361 -35.31 4.76 7.94
CA ARG A 361 -36.53 5.52 7.77
C ARG A 361 -37.46 4.93 6.68
N THR A 362 -36.87 4.51 5.56
CA THR A 362 -37.60 3.87 4.45
C THR A 362 -38.23 2.56 4.90
N VAL A 363 -37.47 1.72 5.63
CA VAL A 363 -37.94 0.44 6.15
C VAL A 363 -39.01 0.62 7.21
N GLN A 364 -38.91 1.63 8.07
CA GLN A 364 -39.89 1.96 9.11
C GLN A 364 -41.18 2.52 8.50
N SER A 365 -41.15 3.20 7.35
CA SER A 365 -42.32 3.73 6.69
C SER A 365 -43.25 2.65 6.07
N ASN A 366 -42.68 1.46 5.77
CA ASN A 366 -43.38 0.33 5.18
C ASN A 366 -43.05 -0.99 5.91
N PRO A 367 -43.45 -1.14 7.18
CA PRO A 367 -43.10 -2.30 7.99
C PRO A 367 -43.72 -3.61 7.48
N GLU A 368 -44.85 -3.54 6.79
CA GLU A 368 -45.52 -4.72 6.20
C GLU A 368 -44.71 -5.38 5.08
N ILE A 369 -43.97 -4.56 4.28
CA ILE A 369 -43.15 -5.07 3.18
C ILE A 369 -41.88 -5.72 3.71
N HIS A 370 -41.24 -5.11 4.73
CA HIS A 370 -39.93 -5.49 5.20
C HIS A 370 -39.96 -6.51 6.34
N GLY A 371 -41.05 -6.60 7.07
CA GLY A 371 -41.22 -7.48 8.20
C GLY A 371 -40.24 -7.24 9.36
N PRO A 372 -40.35 -8.00 10.46
CA PRO A 372 -39.47 -7.83 11.63
C PRO A 372 -37.99 -8.07 11.31
N THR A 373 -37.70 -9.01 10.42
CA THR A 373 -36.33 -9.35 10.00
C THR A 373 -35.68 -8.21 9.21
N GLY A 374 -36.41 -7.58 8.30
CA GLY A 374 -35.92 -6.45 7.52
C GLY A 374 -35.64 -5.21 8.39
N ILE A 375 -36.55 -4.97 9.36
CA ILE A 375 -36.37 -3.88 10.34
C ILE A 375 -35.13 -4.14 11.20
N HIS A 376 -34.97 -5.35 11.70
CA HIS A 376 -33.79 -5.76 12.49
C HIS A 376 -32.49 -5.56 11.71
N GLU A 377 -32.45 -5.99 10.44
CA GLU A 377 -31.28 -5.82 9.58
C GLU A 377 -30.94 -4.33 9.32
N ALA A 378 -31.97 -3.49 9.14
CA ALA A 378 -31.77 -2.05 8.96
C ALA A 378 -31.18 -1.38 10.22
N TYR A 379 -31.63 -1.77 11.43
CA TYR A 379 -31.03 -1.32 12.67
C TYR A 379 -29.60 -1.82 12.83
N LYS A 380 -29.32 -3.08 12.50
CA LYS A 380 -27.99 -3.66 12.54
C LYS A 380 -27.01 -2.88 11.64
N ARG A 381 -27.43 -2.55 10.41
CA ARG A 381 -26.63 -1.72 9.49
C ARG A 381 -26.41 -0.32 10.02
N MET A 382 -27.41 0.30 10.64
CA MET A 382 -27.28 1.62 11.24
C MET A 382 -26.25 1.60 12.39
N TYR A 383 -26.32 0.68 13.32
CA TYR A 383 -25.36 0.54 14.42
C TYR A 383 -23.94 0.23 13.90
N SER A 384 -23.84 -0.63 12.90
CA SER A 384 -22.56 -0.93 12.24
C SER A 384 -21.95 0.30 11.60
N SER A 385 -22.75 1.14 10.92
CA SER A 385 -22.28 2.37 10.31
C SER A 385 -21.82 3.44 11.32
N MET A 386 -22.38 3.41 12.52
CA MET A 386 -21.98 4.25 13.66
C MET A 386 -20.76 3.72 14.42
N GLY A 387 -20.25 2.54 14.05
CA GLY A 387 -19.10 1.92 14.70
C GLY A 387 -19.40 1.31 16.08
N VAL A 388 -20.68 1.03 16.37
CA VAL A 388 -21.07 0.40 17.63
C VAL A 388 -20.55 -1.03 17.68
N GLN A 389 -19.81 -1.36 18.73
CA GLN A 389 -19.35 -2.72 19.01
C GLN A 389 -20.45 -3.50 19.77
N ASN A 390 -20.46 -4.84 19.62
CA ASN A 390 -21.42 -5.72 20.29
C ASN A 390 -22.90 -5.44 19.96
N ILE A 391 -23.18 -5.23 18.68
CA ILE A 391 -24.53 -4.92 18.17
C ILE A 391 -25.56 -5.95 18.64
N GLU A 392 -25.18 -7.22 18.76
CA GLU A 392 -26.07 -8.32 19.17
C GLU A 392 -26.60 -8.19 20.60
N GLN A 393 -25.86 -7.47 21.47
CA GLN A 393 -26.33 -7.19 22.84
C GLN A 393 -27.40 -6.08 22.86
N LEU A 394 -27.29 -5.10 21.93
CA LEU A 394 -28.24 -3.99 21.80
C LEU A 394 -29.49 -4.39 21.00
N LEU A 395 -29.30 -5.28 20.05
CA LEU A 395 -30.31 -5.68 19.07
C LEU A 395 -30.43 -7.22 19.08
N PRO A 396 -31.23 -7.79 20.01
CA PRO A 396 -31.46 -9.23 20.03
C PRO A 396 -32.10 -9.68 18.71
N PRO A 397 -31.81 -10.89 18.23
CA PRO A 397 -32.41 -11.42 17.02
C PRO A 397 -33.94 -11.43 17.13
N PRO A 398 -34.66 -11.17 16.03
CA PRO A 398 -36.10 -11.22 16.02
C PRO A 398 -36.59 -12.61 16.46
N PRO A 399 -37.71 -12.70 17.19
CA PRO A 399 -38.24 -13.97 17.66
C PRO A 399 -38.45 -14.88 16.42
N LYS A 400 -37.99 -16.11 16.54
CA LYS A 400 -38.24 -17.12 15.50
C LYS A 400 -39.75 -17.29 15.35
N PRO A 401 -40.27 -17.43 14.13
CA PRO A 401 -41.67 -17.74 13.94
C PRO A 401 -42.01 -19.01 14.78
N GLN A 402 -43.01 -18.90 15.62
CA GLN A 402 -43.50 -20.06 16.39
C GLN A 402 -44.46 -20.87 15.51
N PRO A 403 -44.42 -22.19 15.60
CA PRO A 403 -45.37 -23.05 14.93
C PRO A 403 -46.80 -22.65 15.36
N ILE A 404 -47.63 -22.39 14.36
CA ILE A 404 -49.05 -22.11 14.54
C ILE A 404 -49.75 -23.46 14.58
N ASP A 405 -50.82 -23.57 15.41
CA ASP A 405 -51.67 -24.75 15.43
C ASP A 405 -52.24 -25.05 14.03
N PRO A 406 -52.14 -26.32 13.54
CA PRO A 406 -52.61 -26.69 12.20
C PRO A 406 -53.97 -26.23 11.82
N ALA A 407 -54.98 -26.30 12.73
CA ALA A 407 -56.32 -25.85 12.47
C ALA A 407 -56.42 -24.32 12.25
N SER A 408 -55.61 -23.54 13.00
CA SER A 408 -55.56 -22.08 12.87
C SER A 408 -54.87 -21.66 11.56
N GLU A 409 -53.82 -22.39 11.14
CA GLU A 409 -53.14 -22.11 9.90
C GLU A 409 -54.00 -22.46 8.68
N ASN A 410 -54.67 -23.59 8.70
CA ASN A 410 -55.63 -23.99 7.68
C ASN A 410 -56.82 -22.99 7.55
N ALA A 411 -57.33 -22.47 8.67
CA ALA A 411 -58.33 -21.42 8.67
C ALA A 411 -57.78 -20.10 8.03
N SER A 412 -56.53 -19.76 8.31
CA SER A 412 -55.88 -18.59 7.70
C SER A 412 -55.66 -18.75 6.19
N LEU A 413 -55.30 -19.97 5.73
CA LEU A 413 -55.18 -20.30 4.31
C LEU A 413 -56.50 -20.22 3.60
N ILE A 414 -57.58 -20.70 4.20
CA ILE A 414 -58.94 -20.59 3.66
C ILE A 414 -59.36 -19.11 3.54
N ALA A 415 -58.91 -18.28 4.48
CA ALA A 415 -59.14 -16.84 4.47
C ALA A 415 -58.28 -16.07 3.47
N GLY A 416 -57.39 -16.77 2.71
CA GLY A 416 -56.49 -16.17 1.74
C GLY A 416 -55.27 -15.48 2.31
N MET A 417 -54.93 -15.73 3.57
CA MET A 417 -53.67 -15.23 4.19
C MET A 417 -52.50 -16.13 3.82
N PRO A 418 -51.32 -15.56 3.53
CA PRO A 418 -50.17 -16.34 3.16
C PRO A 418 -49.67 -17.15 4.40
N ALA A 419 -49.50 -18.44 4.22
CA ALA A 419 -48.86 -19.32 5.20
C ALA A 419 -47.41 -19.56 4.77
N GLN A 420 -46.48 -19.67 5.74
CA GLN A 420 -45.09 -19.93 5.47
C GLN A 420 -44.69 -21.26 6.15
N ALA A 421 -44.17 -22.21 5.37
CA ALA A 421 -43.56 -23.41 5.91
C ALA A 421 -42.16 -23.09 6.47
N PHE A 422 -41.84 -23.57 7.65
CA PHE A 422 -40.55 -23.38 8.28
C PHE A 422 -40.08 -24.66 9.02
N GLN A 423 -38.79 -24.73 9.24
CA GLN A 423 -38.14 -25.89 9.83
C GLN A 423 -38.58 -26.07 11.28
N GLY A 424 -39.10 -27.26 11.61
CA GLY A 424 -39.62 -27.60 12.94
C GLY A 424 -41.14 -27.55 13.05
N GLN A 425 -41.83 -27.29 11.96
CA GLN A 425 -43.28 -27.40 11.84
C GLN A 425 -43.66 -28.88 11.69
N ASP A 426 -44.76 -29.31 12.35
CA ASP A 426 -45.30 -30.65 12.18
C ASP A 426 -46.16 -30.74 10.94
N HIS A 427 -45.48 -31.01 9.82
CA HIS A 427 -46.09 -31.07 8.48
C HIS A 427 -47.15 -32.19 8.39
N ASP A 428 -46.99 -33.31 9.09
CA ASP A 428 -47.94 -34.41 9.05
C ASP A 428 -49.26 -34.02 9.72
N SER A 429 -49.22 -33.28 10.79
CA SER A 429 -50.39 -32.74 11.44
C SER A 429 -51.11 -31.68 10.60
N HIS A 430 -50.40 -30.90 9.80
CA HIS A 430 -50.99 -29.94 8.86
C HIS A 430 -51.64 -30.59 7.64
N ILE A 431 -51.18 -31.75 7.19
CA ILE A 431 -51.78 -32.50 6.09
C ILE A 431 -53.04 -33.25 6.56
N ASN A 432 -53.08 -33.66 7.82
CA ASN A 432 -54.19 -34.46 8.35
C ASN A 432 -55.30 -33.63 8.97
N SER A 433 -55.14 -32.33 9.16
CA SER A 433 -56.13 -31.39 9.68
C SER A 433 -56.87 -30.65 8.56
#